data_1d83ef8d226669874657ff7f39e0bc97
#
_entry.id   1d83ef8d226669874657ff7f39e0bc97
#
_cell.length_a   1.000
_cell.length_b   1.000
_cell.length_c   1.000
_cell.angle_alpha   90.00
_cell.angle_beta   90.00
_cell.angle_gamma   90.00
#
_symmetry.space_group_name_H-M   'P 1'
#
loop_
_entity.id
_entity.type
_entity.pdbx_description
1 polymer ?
#
loop_
_entity_poly.entity_id
_entity_poly.type
_entity_poly.pdbx_seq_one_letter_code
_entity_poly.pdbx_strand_id
1 'polypeptide(L)'
;MNNLRYYIGKLLQPISHELPFFVVFTILTSLPGIILFCIHHQDVPLSILIQRVFTLLCMPLFWAYLFSFILYQTKSFLLRIFLYGIVLLLLTVNLFLIWQFGTMLSPWIFLLLFETNSREALEFIHRYIGSTAFLYTCLTLVFVCVLIVLAEKRKHSVRCKNWLLIGSAPFHIIGCYLTILLLFSLTIRDQYHLETWYGGHGQYSTMNTLGNLIYSIHHLRIAGKENEIAVRNSINASKEHLEYAGEDSLNVILIIGESYNKYHASIYGYALPTTPHLEKEQNMGNLCVFTDAVSPYNITSLAMKNMISTNSISKGEAWYENPAFPIIFKNAGFRVLFWDNQKPSADTSFYDFSLGSYLYNPQTISLTYSQYNHTTYPYDHLLFQSFVREAKMDKLNLCIFHLMGQHSAAGMRFPHEKRYLQFHLQDIKRSDLNEQERQDIADYDNATYYNDQVIASVIDYFRSQNSVIVYLSDHGEEVYDYRHFIGRTLEQNKSKNAVKYQYDIPMVIWFSEQYKKNHPDIVNAVRHAATLHFESDNIPLLLFSLAQI
;
A
#
# COMPACT_ATOMS: atom_id res chain seq x y z
N MET A 1 12.12 15.75 52.07
CA MET A 1 11.81 14.46 51.46
C MET A 1 10.40 13.95 51.80
N ASN A 2 9.93 13.99 53.02
CA ASN A 2 8.60 13.47 53.40
C ASN A 2 7.43 14.19 52.73
N ASN A 3 7.46 15.53 52.60
CA ASN A 3 6.42 16.31 51.93
C ASN A 3 6.32 15.95 50.43
N LEU A 4 7.44 15.81 49.72
CA LEU A 4 7.43 15.46 48.30
C LEU A 4 6.82 14.07 48.08
N ARG A 5 7.21 13.07 48.87
CA ARG A 5 6.63 11.73 48.83
C ARG A 5 5.13 11.71 49.07
N TYR A 6 4.65 12.57 50.01
CA TYR A 6 3.23 12.74 50.27
C TYR A 6 2.47 13.27 49.05
N TYR A 7 2.97 14.34 48.39
CA TYR A 7 2.33 14.93 47.23
C TYR A 7 2.35 13.95 46.01
N ILE A 8 3.45 13.27 45.77
CA ILE A 8 3.55 12.24 44.72
C ILE A 8 2.53 11.12 44.98
N GLY A 9 2.46 10.61 46.22
CA GLY A 9 1.49 9.58 46.59
C GLY A 9 0.04 10.03 46.37
N LYS A 10 -0.29 11.28 46.71
CA LYS A 10 -1.62 11.85 46.46
C LYS A 10 -1.92 12.00 44.95
N LEU A 11 -0.95 12.44 44.17
CA LEU A 11 -1.08 12.57 42.71
C LEU A 11 -1.34 11.22 42.03
N LEU A 12 -0.69 10.16 42.49
CA LEU A 12 -0.81 8.80 41.94
C LEU A 12 -1.93 7.97 42.60
N GLN A 13 -2.68 8.54 43.52
CA GLN A 13 -3.83 7.88 44.20
C GLN A 13 -4.85 7.28 43.22
N PRO A 14 -5.18 7.92 42.04
CA PRO A 14 -6.08 7.36 41.07
C PRO A 14 -5.68 5.94 40.58
N ILE A 15 -4.38 5.66 40.47
CA ILE A 15 -3.90 4.32 40.11
C ILE A 15 -4.35 3.28 41.16
N SER A 16 -4.25 3.61 42.47
CA SER A 16 -4.63 2.67 43.53
C SER A 16 -6.14 2.41 43.53
N HIS A 17 -6.96 3.40 43.21
CA HIS A 17 -8.41 3.26 43.14
C HIS A 17 -8.89 2.54 41.90
N GLU A 18 -8.21 2.72 40.78
CA GLU A 18 -8.53 2.13 39.47
C GLU A 18 -7.49 1.07 39.06
N LEU A 19 -6.87 0.38 40.02
CA LEU A 19 -5.75 -0.53 39.80
C LEU A 19 -6.04 -1.63 38.75
N PRO A 20 -7.19 -2.32 38.76
CA PRO A 20 -7.50 -3.30 37.73
C PRO A 20 -7.54 -2.69 36.33
N PHE A 21 -8.20 -1.55 36.17
CA PHE A 21 -8.24 -0.82 34.91
C PHE A 21 -6.83 -0.41 34.47
N PHE A 22 -6.05 0.21 35.37
CA PHE A 22 -4.69 0.66 35.08
C PHE A 22 -3.80 -0.47 34.58
N VAL A 23 -3.78 -1.61 35.27
CA VAL A 23 -2.96 -2.76 34.90
C VAL A 23 -3.41 -3.37 33.58
N VAL A 24 -4.71 -3.63 33.43
CA VAL A 24 -5.26 -4.21 32.21
C VAL A 24 -5.01 -3.29 31.01
N PHE A 25 -5.31 -2.01 31.14
CA PHE A 25 -5.10 -1.02 30.07
C PHE A 25 -3.63 -0.93 29.65
N THR A 26 -2.70 -0.91 30.63
CA THR A 26 -1.25 -0.93 30.35
C THR A 26 -0.85 -2.18 29.56
N ILE A 27 -1.29 -3.36 29.99
CA ILE A 27 -0.97 -4.62 29.31
C ILE A 27 -1.53 -4.62 27.88
N LEU A 28 -2.80 -4.27 27.69
CA LEU A 28 -3.45 -4.33 26.39
C LEU A 28 -2.85 -3.35 25.37
N THR A 29 -2.42 -2.18 25.82
CA THR A 29 -1.79 -1.18 24.94
C THR A 29 -0.30 -1.47 24.67
N SER A 30 0.37 -2.26 25.51
CA SER A 30 1.76 -2.65 25.33
C SER A 30 1.91 -3.96 24.56
N LEU A 31 0.97 -4.90 24.71
CA LEU A 31 1.09 -6.28 24.24
C LEU A 31 1.41 -6.38 22.73
N PRO A 32 0.72 -5.68 21.80
CA PRO A 32 1.06 -5.73 20.39
C PRO A 32 2.51 -5.31 20.12
N GLY A 33 2.93 -4.19 20.70
CA GLY A 33 4.29 -3.69 20.56
C GLY A 33 5.35 -4.63 21.13
N ILE A 34 5.08 -5.30 22.26
CA ILE A 34 5.98 -6.32 22.85
C ILE A 34 6.13 -7.49 21.88
N ILE A 35 5.04 -8.01 21.34
CA ILE A 35 5.07 -9.14 20.39
C ILE A 35 5.89 -8.76 19.16
N LEU A 36 5.59 -7.61 18.56
CA LEU A 36 6.30 -7.14 17.38
C LEU A 36 7.79 -6.88 17.66
N PHE A 37 8.11 -6.30 18.81
CA PHE A 37 9.48 -6.09 19.25
C PHE A 37 10.26 -7.40 19.35
N CYS A 38 9.66 -8.46 19.92
CA CYS A 38 10.28 -9.78 20.02
C CYS A 38 10.53 -10.42 18.64
N ILE A 39 9.70 -10.12 17.65
CA ILE A 39 9.84 -10.64 16.28
C ILE A 39 10.92 -9.88 15.50
N HIS A 40 11.00 -8.54 15.65
CA HIS A 40 11.77 -7.64 14.75
C HIS A 40 12.83 -6.78 15.47
N HIS A 41 13.43 -7.25 16.56
CA HIS A 41 14.47 -6.47 17.27
C HIS A 41 15.88 -6.60 16.67
N GLN A 42 16.08 -7.54 15.76
CA GLN A 42 17.37 -7.79 15.12
C GLN A 42 17.66 -6.67 14.09
N ASP A 43 18.91 -6.21 14.03
CA ASP A 43 19.40 -5.21 13.05
C ASP A 43 18.96 -3.75 13.27
N VAL A 44 18.58 -3.37 14.48
CA VAL A 44 18.20 -1.99 14.80
C VAL A 44 19.35 -1.27 15.55
N PRO A 45 19.74 -0.03 15.16
CA PRO A 45 20.71 0.77 15.90
C PRO A 45 20.32 0.90 17.40
N LEU A 46 21.33 0.88 18.28
CA LEU A 46 21.13 0.91 19.74
C LEU A 46 20.28 2.12 20.19
N SER A 47 20.47 3.28 19.57
CA SER A 47 19.69 4.50 19.87
C SER A 47 18.19 4.33 19.61
N ILE A 48 17.85 3.69 18.49
CA ILE A 48 16.46 3.38 18.13
C ILE A 48 15.89 2.29 19.04
N LEU A 49 16.70 1.29 19.39
CA LEU A 49 16.31 0.25 20.33
C LEU A 49 15.92 0.83 21.69
N ILE A 50 16.76 1.71 22.24
CA ILE A 50 16.50 2.40 23.52
C ILE A 50 15.19 3.20 23.43
N GLN A 51 15.00 3.97 22.37
CA GLN A 51 13.78 4.74 22.17
C GLN A 51 12.54 3.86 22.10
N ARG A 52 12.60 2.73 21.38
CA ARG A 52 11.50 1.76 21.29
C ARG A 52 11.15 1.17 22.67
N VAL A 53 12.14 0.80 23.46
CA VAL A 53 11.93 0.27 24.81
C VAL A 53 11.26 1.32 25.71
N PHE A 54 11.71 2.57 25.69
CA PHE A 54 11.09 3.63 26.48
C PHE A 54 9.65 3.94 26.05
N THR A 55 9.39 4.01 24.74
CA THR A 55 8.02 4.22 24.25
C THR A 55 7.11 3.05 24.59
N LEU A 56 7.62 1.82 24.53
CA LEU A 56 6.89 0.61 24.86
C LEU A 56 6.51 0.50 26.34
N LEU A 57 7.40 0.93 27.23
CA LEU A 57 7.19 0.82 28.67
C LEU A 57 6.52 2.05 29.29
N CYS A 58 7.00 3.25 28.95
CA CYS A 58 6.59 4.47 29.65
C CYS A 58 5.29 5.09 29.11
N MET A 59 5.08 5.07 27.81
CA MET A 59 3.86 5.66 27.23
C MET A 59 2.57 4.92 27.65
N PRO A 60 2.50 3.57 27.64
CA PRO A 60 1.31 2.87 28.13
C PRO A 60 1.01 3.16 29.60
N LEU A 61 2.03 3.26 30.46
CA LEU A 61 1.88 3.61 31.87
C LEU A 61 1.28 5.02 32.04
N PHE A 62 1.77 5.98 31.26
CA PHE A 62 1.26 7.34 31.29
C PHE A 62 -0.21 7.42 30.79
N TRP A 63 -0.55 6.78 29.67
CA TRP A 63 -1.92 6.76 29.16
C TRP A 63 -2.87 6.04 30.13
N ALA A 64 -2.45 4.90 30.70
CA ALA A 64 -3.22 4.20 31.71
C ALA A 64 -3.46 5.06 32.95
N TYR A 65 -2.44 5.83 33.39
CA TYR A 65 -2.59 6.81 34.48
C TYR A 65 -3.60 7.90 34.13
N LEU A 66 -3.46 8.51 32.94
CA LEU A 66 -4.35 9.60 32.51
C LEU A 66 -5.82 9.15 32.50
N PHE A 67 -6.10 8.00 31.92
CA PHE A 67 -7.47 7.46 31.87
C PHE A 67 -7.95 6.97 33.25
N SER A 68 -7.09 6.40 34.08
CA SER A 68 -7.42 6.09 35.46
C SER A 68 -7.76 7.34 36.26
N PHE A 69 -7.06 8.46 36.06
CA PHE A 69 -7.35 9.72 36.67
C PHE A 69 -8.73 10.26 36.25
N ILE A 70 -9.04 10.21 34.94
CA ILE A 70 -10.36 10.62 34.43
C ILE A 70 -11.49 9.75 35.02
N LEU A 71 -11.29 8.42 35.06
CA LEU A 71 -12.27 7.49 35.65
C LEU A 71 -12.45 7.72 37.15
N TYR A 72 -11.37 8.01 37.86
CA TYR A 72 -11.41 8.35 39.30
C TYR A 72 -12.23 9.61 39.59
N GLN A 73 -12.10 10.62 38.73
CA GLN A 73 -12.85 11.89 38.87
C GLN A 73 -14.33 11.73 38.46
N THR A 74 -14.58 11.08 37.33
CA THR A 74 -15.92 10.98 36.76
C THR A 74 -16.77 9.87 37.37
N LYS A 75 -16.14 8.82 37.89
CA LYS A 75 -16.77 7.57 38.36
C LYS A 75 -17.72 6.94 37.35
N SER A 76 -17.53 7.23 36.06
CA SER A 76 -18.42 6.84 34.97
C SER A 76 -18.18 5.40 34.55
N PHE A 77 -19.17 4.56 34.74
CA PHE A 77 -19.16 3.16 34.25
C PHE A 77 -19.20 3.10 32.71
N LEU A 78 -19.98 3.96 32.09
CA LEU A 78 -20.07 4.01 30.62
C LEU A 78 -18.73 4.40 29.99
N LEU A 79 -18.03 5.38 30.55
CA LEU A 79 -16.71 5.77 30.08
C LEU A 79 -15.70 4.61 30.20
N ARG A 80 -15.77 3.84 31.28
CA ARG A 80 -14.91 2.66 31.47
C ARG A 80 -15.15 1.59 30.38
N ILE A 81 -16.42 1.27 30.10
CA ILE A 81 -16.78 0.35 29.02
C ILE A 81 -16.27 0.85 27.67
N PHE A 82 -16.46 2.13 27.40
CA PHE A 82 -16.01 2.77 26.17
C PHE A 82 -14.48 2.66 26.00
N LEU A 83 -13.70 2.96 27.04
CA LEU A 83 -12.25 2.86 27.02
C LEU A 83 -11.77 1.41 26.82
N TYR A 84 -12.39 0.44 27.51
CA TYR A 84 -12.09 -0.97 27.25
C TYR A 84 -12.47 -1.37 25.83
N GLY A 85 -13.61 -0.92 25.31
CA GLY A 85 -14.03 -1.20 23.93
C GLY A 85 -13.02 -0.72 22.89
N ILE A 86 -12.53 0.52 23.02
CA ILE A 86 -11.49 1.06 22.12
C ILE A 86 -10.21 0.23 22.20
N VAL A 87 -9.73 -0.06 23.41
CA VAL A 87 -8.45 -0.80 23.54
C VAL A 87 -8.58 -2.24 23.07
N LEU A 88 -9.72 -2.90 23.28
CA LEU A 88 -9.97 -4.24 22.75
C LEU A 88 -10.06 -4.23 21.23
N LEU A 89 -10.69 -3.24 20.62
CA LEU A 89 -10.72 -3.08 19.17
C LEU A 89 -9.30 -2.92 18.60
N LEU A 90 -8.52 -2.00 19.19
CA LEU A 90 -7.13 -1.77 18.78
C LEU A 90 -6.25 -3.01 18.99
N LEU A 91 -6.43 -3.73 20.09
CA LEU A 91 -5.73 -5.00 20.35
C LEU A 91 -6.07 -6.03 19.27
N THR A 92 -7.36 -6.22 18.97
CA THR A 92 -7.83 -7.19 17.98
C THR A 92 -7.24 -6.91 16.60
N VAL A 93 -7.32 -5.65 16.15
CA VAL A 93 -6.77 -5.24 14.85
C VAL A 93 -5.25 -5.47 14.82
N ASN A 94 -4.51 -5.01 15.84
CA ASN A 94 -3.06 -5.16 15.86
C ASN A 94 -2.62 -6.62 15.95
N LEU A 95 -3.27 -7.46 16.73
CA LEU A 95 -2.93 -8.88 16.81
C LEU A 95 -3.14 -9.59 15.48
N PHE A 96 -4.27 -9.33 14.81
CA PHE A 96 -4.53 -9.87 13.48
C PHE A 96 -3.46 -9.43 12.48
N LEU A 97 -3.12 -8.13 12.46
CA LEU A 97 -2.07 -7.60 11.58
C LEU A 97 -0.69 -8.19 11.87
N ILE A 98 -0.34 -8.39 13.13
CA ILE A 98 0.94 -9.01 13.51
C ILE A 98 1.00 -10.47 13.06
N TRP A 99 -0.05 -11.25 13.34
CA TRP A 99 -0.07 -12.67 13.00
C TRP A 99 -0.15 -12.93 11.49
N GLN A 100 -0.88 -12.09 10.76
CA GLN A 100 -1.08 -12.28 9.32
C GLN A 100 -0.01 -11.59 8.48
N PHE A 101 0.40 -10.38 8.84
CA PHE A 101 1.22 -9.51 8.00
C PHE A 101 2.53 -9.05 8.65
N GLY A 102 2.83 -9.47 9.88
CA GLY A 102 4.05 -9.08 10.59
C GLY A 102 4.13 -7.59 10.95
N THR A 103 3.01 -6.87 10.98
CA THR A 103 2.96 -5.42 11.19
C THR A 103 1.93 -5.01 12.23
N MET A 104 1.99 -3.76 12.69
CA MET A 104 0.96 -3.12 13.50
C MET A 104 0.17 -2.10 12.67
N LEU A 105 -0.93 -1.61 13.27
CA LEU A 105 -1.67 -0.48 12.73
C LEU A 105 -0.71 0.70 12.48
N SER A 106 -0.65 1.14 11.23
CA SER A 106 0.29 2.15 10.73
C SER A 106 -0.42 3.09 9.75
N PRO A 107 0.18 4.22 9.37
CA PRO A 107 -0.39 5.10 8.34
C PRO A 107 -0.78 4.37 7.06
N TRP A 108 0.02 3.41 6.62
CA TRP A 108 -0.22 2.61 5.41
C TRP A 108 -1.43 1.70 5.53
N ILE A 109 -1.64 1.10 6.70
CA ILE A 109 -2.83 0.28 6.97
C ILE A 109 -4.10 1.15 6.95
N PHE A 110 -4.03 2.37 7.51
CA PHE A 110 -5.14 3.30 7.41
C PHE A 110 -5.43 3.70 5.97
N LEU A 111 -4.39 4.03 5.20
CA LEU A 111 -4.56 4.36 3.78
C LEU A 111 -5.24 3.22 3.03
N LEU A 112 -4.75 1.98 3.18
CA LEU A 112 -5.36 0.80 2.57
C LEU A 112 -6.83 0.62 2.99
N LEU A 113 -7.15 0.77 4.29
CA LEU A 113 -8.53 0.64 4.78
C LEU A 113 -9.48 1.66 4.14
N PHE A 114 -9.02 2.88 3.91
CA PHE A 114 -9.84 3.93 3.30
C PHE A 114 -9.91 3.86 1.77
N GLU A 115 -8.94 3.23 1.13
CA GLU A 115 -8.92 3.02 -0.32
C GLU A 115 -9.63 1.73 -0.74
N THR A 116 -9.79 0.77 0.17
CA THR A 116 -10.46 -0.52 -0.07
C THR A 116 -11.94 -0.31 -0.41
N ASN A 117 -12.36 -0.82 -1.55
CA ASN A 117 -13.76 -0.81 -1.96
C ASN A 117 -14.54 -2.02 -1.38
N SER A 118 -15.88 -2.02 -1.53
CA SER A 118 -16.74 -3.06 -0.96
C SER A 118 -16.43 -4.46 -1.50
N ARG A 119 -16.00 -4.58 -2.76
CA ARG A 119 -15.61 -5.86 -3.38
C ARG A 119 -14.34 -6.41 -2.75
N GLU A 120 -13.31 -5.59 -2.67
CA GLU A 120 -12.04 -5.96 -2.04
C GLU A 120 -12.20 -6.29 -0.55
N ALA A 121 -13.05 -5.54 0.16
CA ALA A 121 -13.36 -5.81 1.56
C ALA A 121 -14.00 -7.21 1.73
N LEU A 122 -14.94 -7.58 0.87
CA LEU A 122 -15.54 -8.92 0.88
C LEU A 122 -14.54 -10.01 0.53
N GLU A 123 -13.69 -9.81 -0.47
CA GLU A 123 -12.63 -10.74 -0.85
C GLU A 123 -11.64 -10.93 0.31
N PHE A 124 -11.27 -9.86 1.00
CA PHE A 124 -10.43 -9.90 2.20
C PHE A 124 -11.07 -10.73 3.33
N ILE A 125 -12.33 -10.47 3.63
CA ILE A 125 -13.08 -11.22 4.65
C ILE A 125 -13.13 -12.71 4.30
N HIS A 126 -13.51 -13.06 3.08
CA HIS A 126 -13.56 -14.44 2.64
C HIS A 126 -12.22 -15.16 2.72
N ARG A 127 -11.13 -14.47 2.41
CA ARG A 127 -9.80 -15.05 2.45
C ARG A 127 -9.30 -15.30 3.86
N TYR A 128 -9.56 -14.38 4.80
CA TYR A 128 -8.91 -14.39 6.11
C TYR A 128 -9.80 -14.86 7.28
N ILE A 129 -11.12 -14.94 7.12
CA ILE A 129 -12.04 -15.32 8.21
C ILE A 129 -11.79 -16.75 8.77
N GLY A 130 -11.21 -17.63 7.98
CA GLY A 130 -10.82 -18.98 8.39
C GLY A 130 -9.34 -19.17 8.69
N SER A 131 -8.53 -18.09 8.61
CA SER A 131 -7.08 -18.18 8.79
C SER A 131 -6.70 -18.51 10.24
N THR A 132 -5.52 -19.11 10.42
CA THR A 132 -4.94 -19.35 11.75
C THR A 132 -4.73 -18.06 12.54
N ALA A 133 -4.37 -16.97 11.84
CA ALA A 133 -4.23 -15.65 12.44
C ALA A 133 -5.56 -15.13 13.00
N PHE A 134 -6.65 -15.29 12.26
CA PHE A 134 -7.99 -14.92 12.73
C PHE A 134 -8.40 -15.76 13.95
N LEU A 135 -8.19 -17.08 13.92
CA LEU A 135 -8.49 -17.97 15.05
C LEU A 135 -7.71 -17.57 16.31
N TYR A 136 -6.38 -17.35 16.21
CA TYR A 136 -5.56 -16.93 17.36
C TYR A 136 -5.99 -15.58 17.90
N THR A 137 -6.37 -14.65 17.02
CA THR A 137 -6.90 -13.35 17.42
C THR A 137 -8.19 -13.50 18.22
N CYS A 138 -9.15 -14.31 17.74
CA CYS A 138 -10.41 -14.57 18.45
C CYS A 138 -10.19 -15.24 19.80
N LEU A 139 -9.34 -16.25 19.88
CA LEU A 139 -9.01 -16.94 21.14
C LEU A 139 -8.37 -15.99 22.15
N THR A 140 -7.43 -15.15 21.69
CA THR A 140 -6.80 -14.15 22.55
C THR A 140 -7.81 -13.12 23.04
N LEU A 141 -8.72 -12.66 22.18
CA LEU A 141 -9.77 -11.71 22.56
C LEU A 141 -10.69 -12.29 23.65
N VAL A 142 -11.16 -13.52 23.49
CA VAL A 142 -11.99 -14.19 24.49
C VAL A 142 -11.24 -14.31 25.82
N PHE A 143 -9.97 -14.75 25.79
CA PHE A 143 -9.14 -14.86 26.98
C PHE A 143 -8.97 -13.52 27.70
N VAL A 144 -8.68 -12.44 26.95
CA VAL A 144 -8.54 -11.08 27.49
C VAL A 144 -9.85 -10.58 28.09
N CYS A 145 -10.98 -10.81 27.44
CA CYS A 145 -12.30 -10.43 27.99
C CYS A 145 -12.57 -11.13 29.35
N VAL A 146 -12.23 -12.41 29.47
CA VAL A 146 -12.34 -13.13 30.74
C VAL A 146 -11.42 -12.51 31.81
N LEU A 147 -10.18 -12.18 31.45
CA LEU A 147 -9.25 -11.53 32.37
C LEU A 147 -9.74 -10.17 32.85
N ILE A 148 -10.33 -9.34 31.96
CA ILE A 148 -10.92 -8.05 32.32
C ILE A 148 -12.03 -8.25 33.36
N VAL A 149 -12.96 -9.18 33.11
CA VAL A 149 -14.08 -9.46 34.04
C VAL A 149 -13.55 -9.93 35.39
N LEU A 150 -12.56 -10.82 35.41
CA LEU A 150 -11.95 -11.30 36.65
C LEU A 150 -11.21 -10.20 37.41
N ALA A 151 -10.48 -9.33 36.70
CA ALA A 151 -9.77 -8.21 37.30
C ALA A 151 -10.74 -7.19 37.92
N GLU A 152 -11.81 -6.81 37.20
CA GLU A 152 -12.82 -5.87 37.69
C GLU A 152 -13.60 -6.42 38.90
N LYS A 153 -13.90 -7.71 38.94
CA LYS A 153 -14.52 -8.36 40.12
C LYS A 153 -13.64 -8.25 41.37
N ARG A 154 -12.32 -8.18 41.22
CA ARG A 154 -11.35 -8.07 42.34
C ARG A 154 -11.00 -6.63 42.70
N LYS A 155 -11.65 -5.61 42.11
CA LYS A 155 -11.34 -4.18 42.26
C LYS A 155 -11.19 -3.74 43.73
N HIS A 156 -12.03 -4.23 44.62
CA HIS A 156 -12.03 -3.81 46.03
C HIS A 156 -11.06 -4.62 46.92
N SER A 157 -10.47 -5.68 46.44
CA SER A 157 -9.59 -6.56 47.23
C SER A 157 -8.10 -6.25 47.08
N VAL A 158 -7.70 -5.51 46.06
CA VAL A 158 -6.29 -5.24 45.75
C VAL A 158 -6.00 -3.75 45.90
N ARG A 159 -5.11 -3.41 46.84
CA ARG A 159 -4.57 -2.06 47.01
C ARG A 159 -3.09 -2.04 46.68
N CYS A 160 -2.65 -1.09 45.85
CA CYS A 160 -1.24 -0.90 45.55
C CYS A 160 -0.52 -0.27 46.78
N LYS A 161 0.65 -0.78 47.13
CA LYS A 161 1.47 -0.22 48.21
C LYS A 161 2.05 1.12 47.77
N ASN A 162 2.01 2.14 48.67
CA ASN A 162 2.47 3.49 48.37
C ASN A 162 3.92 3.57 47.82
N TRP A 163 4.82 2.71 48.26
CA TRP A 163 6.19 2.74 47.76
C TRP A 163 6.29 2.31 46.30
N LEU A 164 5.42 1.38 45.83
CA LEU A 164 5.35 0.99 44.40
C LEU A 164 4.80 2.14 43.55
N LEU A 165 3.78 2.85 44.04
CA LEU A 165 3.25 4.04 43.36
C LEU A 165 4.32 5.13 43.21
N ILE A 166 5.03 5.44 44.30
CA ILE A 166 6.10 6.46 44.29
C ILE A 166 7.25 6.00 43.36
N GLY A 167 7.61 4.71 43.37
CA GLY A 167 8.63 4.14 42.49
C GLY A 167 8.25 4.18 40.99
N SER A 168 6.96 4.21 40.67
CA SER A 168 6.50 4.32 39.27
C SER A 168 6.51 5.75 38.71
N ALA A 169 6.62 6.77 39.58
CA ALA A 169 6.57 8.18 39.17
C ALA A 169 7.53 8.57 38.03
N PRO A 170 8.81 8.14 38.01
CA PRO A 170 9.72 8.46 36.90
C PRO A 170 9.21 7.95 35.55
N PHE A 171 8.63 6.75 35.49
CA PHE A 171 8.10 6.18 34.26
C PHE A 171 6.91 6.96 33.71
N HIS A 172 6.03 7.46 34.60
CA HIS A 172 4.92 8.33 34.19
C HIS A 172 5.43 9.68 33.67
N ILE A 173 6.46 10.26 34.29
CA ILE A 173 7.08 11.52 33.83
C ILE A 173 7.70 11.32 32.44
N ILE A 174 8.47 10.25 32.24
CA ILE A 174 9.08 9.92 30.95
C ILE A 174 7.98 9.67 29.90
N GLY A 175 6.94 8.91 30.24
CA GLY A 175 5.81 8.65 29.34
C GLY A 175 5.05 9.92 28.95
N CYS A 176 4.85 10.84 29.90
CA CYS A 176 4.29 12.17 29.65
C CYS A 176 5.17 12.97 28.69
N TYR A 177 6.48 13.03 28.96
CA TYR A 177 7.45 13.72 28.11
C TYR A 177 7.46 13.16 26.68
N LEU A 178 7.51 11.83 26.53
CA LEU A 178 7.47 11.18 25.21
C LEU A 178 6.15 11.46 24.47
N THR A 179 5.03 11.49 25.19
CA THR A 179 3.72 11.85 24.62
C THR A 179 3.68 13.31 24.17
N ILE A 180 4.22 14.23 24.99
CA ILE A 180 4.33 15.65 24.62
C ILE A 180 5.25 15.81 23.40
N LEU A 181 6.38 15.12 23.37
CA LEU A 181 7.27 15.14 22.21
C LEU A 181 6.58 14.64 20.94
N LEU A 182 5.79 13.56 21.04
CA LEU A 182 5.00 13.07 19.92
C LEU A 182 4.03 14.14 19.43
N LEU A 183 3.21 14.68 20.32
CA LEU A 183 2.22 15.73 19.97
C LEU A 183 2.89 16.98 19.42
N PHE A 184 4.01 17.40 20.00
CA PHE A 184 4.78 18.55 19.53
C PHE A 184 5.35 18.32 18.13
N SER A 185 5.94 17.14 17.86
CA SER A 185 6.47 16.81 16.55
C SER A 185 5.37 16.77 15.48
N LEU A 186 4.16 16.33 15.83
CA LEU A 186 3.00 16.33 14.93
C LEU A 186 2.49 17.74 14.59
N THR A 187 2.77 18.75 15.44
CA THR A 187 2.24 20.13 15.25
C THR A 187 3.24 21.08 14.58
N ILE A 188 4.54 20.84 14.70
CA ILE A 188 5.57 21.83 14.35
C ILE A 188 6.48 21.37 13.21
N ARG A 189 6.59 20.07 12.95
CA ARG A 189 7.51 19.56 11.93
C ARG A 189 6.79 19.15 10.67
N ASP A 190 7.35 19.61 9.54
CA ASP A 190 7.03 19.08 8.23
C ASP A 190 7.39 17.59 8.13
N GLN A 191 6.67 16.90 7.31
CA GLN A 191 6.67 15.44 7.13
C GLN A 191 8.06 14.80 7.05
N TYR A 192 9.00 15.39 6.32
CA TYR A 192 10.36 14.88 6.14
C TYR A 192 11.15 14.71 7.44
N HIS A 193 10.87 15.51 8.45
CA HIS A 193 11.58 15.46 9.73
C HIS A 193 10.98 14.45 10.71
N LEU A 194 9.70 14.12 10.56
CA LEU A 194 9.03 13.08 11.37
C LEU A 194 9.49 11.68 11.00
N GLU A 195 9.62 11.39 9.72
CA GLU A 195 10.11 10.09 9.22
C GLU A 195 11.55 9.82 9.65
N THR A 196 12.42 10.83 9.59
CA THR A 196 13.82 10.70 10.02
C THR A 196 13.99 10.64 11.53
N TRP A 197 13.12 11.32 12.30
CA TRP A 197 13.28 11.41 13.76
C TRP A 197 12.73 10.16 14.49
N TYR A 198 11.70 9.53 13.96
CA TYR A 198 11.11 8.29 14.52
C TYR A 198 11.68 6.99 13.95
N GLY A 199 12.77 7.05 13.23
CA GLY A 199 13.51 5.85 12.79
C GLY A 199 13.35 5.51 11.33
N GLY A 200 13.25 6.52 10.47
CA GLY A 200 13.30 6.37 9.02
C GLY A 200 12.16 5.51 8.45
N HIS A 201 11.47 6.03 7.46
CA HIS A 201 10.50 5.29 6.66
C HIS A 201 9.17 4.89 7.33
N GLY A 202 8.63 5.71 8.24
CA GLY A 202 7.19 5.76 8.53
C GLY A 202 6.48 4.58 9.19
N GLN A 203 7.13 3.44 9.40
CA GLN A 203 6.42 2.24 9.83
C GLN A 203 6.26 2.10 11.34
N TYR A 204 7.18 2.62 12.16
CA TYR A 204 7.15 2.43 13.61
C TYR A 204 7.56 3.70 14.36
N SER A 205 6.74 4.73 14.30
CA SER A 205 7.00 5.94 15.07
C SER A 205 7.04 5.69 16.57
N THR A 206 6.18 4.79 17.05
CA THR A 206 6.21 4.31 18.43
C THR A 206 5.80 2.84 18.46
N MET A 207 6.37 2.05 19.40
CA MET A 207 5.89 0.69 19.68
C MET A 207 4.59 0.71 20.52
N ASN A 208 4.02 1.87 20.78
CA ASN A 208 2.80 2.02 21.54
C ASN A 208 1.58 2.12 20.63
N THR A 209 0.57 1.32 20.89
CA THR A 209 -0.67 1.23 20.10
C THR A 209 -1.39 2.57 19.94
N LEU A 210 -1.49 3.37 21.03
CA LEU A 210 -2.15 4.68 20.98
C LEU A 210 -1.29 5.73 20.29
N GLY A 211 0.02 5.69 20.51
CA GLY A 211 0.96 6.57 19.81
C GLY A 211 0.91 6.34 18.28
N ASN A 212 0.87 5.08 17.83
CA ASN A 212 0.73 4.74 16.42
C ASN A 212 -0.61 5.19 15.83
N LEU A 213 -1.71 5.06 16.59
CA LEU A 213 -3.01 5.56 16.16
C LEU A 213 -2.99 7.08 15.92
N ILE A 214 -2.46 7.85 16.90
CA ILE A 214 -2.36 9.31 16.78
C ILE A 214 -1.48 9.71 15.59
N TYR A 215 -0.32 9.07 15.45
CA TYR A 215 0.59 9.31 14.35
C TYR A 215 -0.08 8.99 12.99
N SER A 216 -0.78 7.87 12.89
CA SER A 216 -1.45 7.46 11.65
C SER A 216 -2.54 8.44 11.23
N ILE A 217 -3.36 8.90 12.16
CA ILE A 217 -4.39 9.92 11.88
C ILE A 217 -3.75 11.24 11.40
N HIS A 218 -2.62 11.62 11.99
CA HIS A 218 -1.90 12.82 11.56
C HIS A 218 -1.34 12.66 10.14
N HIS A 219 -0.78 11.49 9.83
CA HIS A 219 -0.22 11.20 8.52
C HIS A 219 -1.26 11.27 7.39
N LEU A 220 -2.51 10.87 7.64
CA LEU A 220 -3.59 11.03 6.66
C LEU A 220 -3.84 12.51 6.31
N ARG A 221 -3.72 13.42 7.29
CA ARG A 221 -3.84 14.87 7.03
C ARG A 221 -2.70 15.40 6.15
N ILE A 222 -1.50 14.84 6.33
CA ILE A 222 -0.34 15.20 5.50
C ILE A 222 -0.58 14.70 4.07
N ALA A 223 -1.00 13.46 3.88
CA ALA A 223 -1.31 12.91 2.57
C ALA A 223 -2.39 13.72 1.82
N GLY A 224 -3.39 14.27 2.54
CA GLY A 224 -4.37 15.20 1.96
C GLY A 224 -3.73 16.50 1.47
N LYS A 225 -2.79 17.08 2.23
CA LYS A 225 -2.05 18.28 1.79
C LYS A 225 -1.16 18.01 0.58
N GLU A 226 -0.56 16.82 0.50
CA GLU A 226 0.23 16.41 -0.67
C GLU A 226 -0.64 16.35 -1.93
N ASN A 227 -1.81 15.72 -1.84
CA ASN A 227 -2.78 15.71 -2.94
C ASN A 227 -3.18 17.15 -3.35
N GLU A 228 -3.41 18.05 -2.39
CA GLU A 228 -3.74 19.46 -2.67
C GLU A 228 -2.62 20.17 -3.43
N ILE A 229 -1.35 19.95 -3.06
CA ILE A 229 -0.18 20.50 -3.75
C ILE A 229 -0.10 19.95 -5.17
N ALA A 230 -0.26 18.61 -5.35
CA ALA A 230 -0.25 17.97 -6.66
C ALA A 230 -1.35 18.50 -7.59
N VAL A 231 -2.56 18.68 -7.05
CA VAL A 231 -3.69 19.29 -7.78
C VAL A 231 -3.34 20.71 -8.25
N ARG A 232 -2.78 21.54 -7.36
CA ARG A 232 -2.37 22.92 -7.70
C ARG A 232 -1.29 22.93 -8.78
N ASN A 233 -0.26 22.06 -8.68
CA ASN A 233 0.79 21.97 -9.68
C ASN A 233 0.23 21.50 -11.04
N SER A 234 -0.70 20.55 -11.02
CA SER A 234 -1.42 20.08 -12.20
C SER A 234 -2.26 21.19 -12.87
N ILE A 235 -2.98 22.02 -12.09
CA ILE A 235 -3.71 23.18 -12.60
C ILE A 235 -2.75 24.21 -13.22
N ASN A 236 -1.59 24.44 -12.61
CA ASN A 236 -0.62 25.38 -13.17
C ASN A 236 -0.04 24.86 -14.48
N ALA A 237 0.38 23.61 -14.53
CA ALA A 237 0.89 22.99 -15.75
C ALA A 237 -0.12 22.97 -16.90
N SER A 238 -1.41 22.84 -16.62
CA SER A 238 -2.46 22.82 -17.65
C SER A 238 -2.63 24.14 -18.42
N LYS A 239 -1.99 25.22 -17.94
CA LYS A 239 -2.00 26.52 -18.61
C LYS A 239 -0.89 26.68 -19.65
N GLU A 240 0.08 25.76 -19.63
CA GLU A 240 1.18 25.74 -20.57
C GLU A 240 0.72 25.14 -21.90
N HIS A 241 1.24 25.65 -22.99
CA HIS A 241 1.01 25.10 -24.33
C HIS A 241 2.34 24.60 -24.88
N LEU A 242 2.32 23.36 -25.37
CA LEU A 242 3.50 22.75 -25.98
C LEU A 242 3.25 22.62 -27.50
N GLU A 243 4.18 23.13 -28.29
CA GLU A 243 4.17 22.89 -29.74
C GLU A 243 4.69 21.49 -30.00
N TYR A 244 3.83 20.59 -30.44
CA TYR A 244 4.18 19.24 -30.86
C TYR A 244 4.60 19.24 -32.34
N ALA A 245 5.84 18.89 -32.59
CA ALA A 245 6.44 18.83 -33.93
C ALA A 245 6.68 17.39 -34.42
N GLY A 246 6.07 16.40 -33.77
CA GLY A 246 6.22 14.98 -34.09
C GLY A 246 5.27 14.50 -35.22
N GLU A 247 4.78 13.28 -35.06
CA GLU A 247 3.94 12.60 -36.05
C GLU A 247 2.53 13.21 -36.21
N ASP A 248 1.97 13.16 -37.42
CA ASP A 248 0.59 13.55 -37.68
C ASP A 248 -0.44 12.60 -37.03
N SER A 249 -0.05 11.34 -36.78
CA SER A 249 -0.89 10.33 -36.13
C SER A 249 -0.02 9.36 -35.34
N LEU A 250 -0.29 9.28 -34.05
CA LEU A 250 0.43 8.40 -33.11
C LEU A 250 -0.48 7.96 -31.95
N ASN A 251 -0.43 6.67 -31.63
CA ASN A 251 -1.01 6.13 -30.43
C ASN A 251 0.09 5.70 -29.46
N VAL A 252 0.11 6.29 -28.30
CA VAL A 252 0.94 5.88 -27.16
C VAL A 252 0.03 5.19 -26.15
N ILE A 253 0.31 3.95 -25.85
CA ILE A 253 -0.52 3.16 -24.94
C ILE A 253 0.30 2.78 -23.72
N LEU A 254 -0.24 3.07 -22.53
CA LEU A 254 0.29 2.62 -21.25
C LEU A 254 -0.71 1.64 -20.64
N ILE A 255 -0.26 0.42 -20.38
CA ILE A 255 -1.04 -0.60 -19.67
C ILE A 255 -0.37 -0.80 -18.32
N ILE A 256 -1.04 -0.45 -17.25
CA ILE A 256 -0.59 -0.63 -15.87
C ILE A 256 -1.28 -1.88 -15.32
N GLY A 257 -0.49 -2.94 -15.10
CA GLY A 257 -0.91 -4.14 -14.41
C GLY A 257 -0.85 -3.96 -12.88
N GLU A 258 -1.28 -4.97 -12.15
CA GLU A 258 -1.41 -4.94 -10.70
C GLU A 258 -0.84 -6.23 -10.08
N SER A 259 0.01 -6.08 -9.03
CA SER A 259 0.49 -7.21 -8.21
C SER A 259 1.16 -8.33 -9.01
N TYR A 260 1.95 -8.00 -10.05
CA TYR A 260 2.49 -9.01 -10.96
C TYR A 260 3.92 -9.44 -10.57
N ASN A 261 4.03 -10.65 -10.04
CA ASN A 261 5.31 -11.32 -9.83
C ASN A 261 5.92 -11.74 -11.16
N LYS A 262 6.97 -11.06 -11.62
CA LYS A 262 7.59 -11.37 -12.93
C LYS A 262 8.18 -12.77 -13.01
N TYR A 263 8.47 -13.41 -11.87
CA TYR A 263 9.03 -14.77 -11.81
C TYR A 263 7.97 -15.86 -12.01
N HIS A 264 6.69 -15.49 -12.15
CA HIS A 264 5.59 -16.32 -12.62
C HIS A 264 5.25 -16.08 -14.11
N ALA A 265 6.08 -15.32 -14.84
CA ALA A 265 5.92 -15.09 -16.27
C ALA A 265 6.93 -15.90 -17.08
N SER A 266 6.46 -16.74 -18.04
CA SER A 266 7.34 -17.58 -18.84
C SER A 266 8.30 -16.80 -19.72
N ILE A 267 7.94 -15.59 -20.15
CA ILE A 267 8.83 -14.67 -20.88
C ILE A 267 10.06 -14.25 -20.04
N TYR A 268 10.02 -14.40 -18.72
CA TYR A 268 11.15 -14.20 -17.78
C TYR A 268 11.75 -15.53 -17.29
N GLY A 269 11.38 -16.66 -17.91
CA GLY A 269 11.96 -17.98 -17.64
C GLY A 269 11.19 -18.82 -16.62
N TYR A 270 9.94 -18.49 -16.30
CA TYR A 270 9.07 -19.38 -15.51
C TYR A 270 8.78 -20.68 -16.26
N ALA A 271 8.66 -21.79 -15.52
CA ALA A 271 8.56 -23.12 -16.13
C ALA A 271 7.22 -23.41 -16.82
N LEU A 272 6.13 -22.81 -16.37
CA LEU A 272 4.82 -22.95 -16.98
C LEU A 272 4.62 -21.84 -18.04
N PRO A 273 3.97 -22.14 -19.20
CA PRO A 273 3.79 -21.20 -20.30
C PRO A 273 2.68 -20.17 -19.98
N THR A 274 2.96 -19.25 -19.08
CA THR A 274 2.01 -18.24 -18.58
C THR A 274 1.90 -17.00 -19.47
N THR A 275 2.87 -16.77 -20.40
CA THR A 275 2.89 -15.59 -21.28
C THR A 275 3.15 -15.92 -22.76
N PRO A 276 2.42 -16.89 -23.36
CA PRO A 276 2.72 -17.36 -24.71
C PRO A 276 2.49 -16.30 -25.80
N HIS A 277 1.58 -15.34 -25.60
CA HIS A 277 1.33 -14.30 -26.59
C HIS A 277 2.45 -13.24 -26.60
N LEU A 278 2.95 -12.84 -25.44
CA LEU A 278 4.10 -11.94 -25.34
C LEU A 278 5.36 -12.59 -25.88
N GLU A 279 5.60 -13.89 -25.63
CA GLU A 279 6.72 -14.65 -26.21
C GLU A 279 6.63 -14.70 -27.75
N LYS A 280 5.43 -14.88 -28.29
CA LYS A 280 5.21 -14.81 -29.74
C LYS A 280 5.62 -13.46 -30.32
N GLU A 281 5.18 -12.35 -29.71
CA GLU A 281 5.55 -11.00 -30.16
C GLU A 281 7.06 -10.74 -30.02
N GLN A 282 7.70 -11.26 -28.95
CA GLN A 282 9.15 -11.21 -28.78
C GLN A 282 9.87 -11.95 -29.91
N ASN A 283 9.43 -13.17 -30.23
CA ASN A 283 10.01 -13.98 -31.31
C ASN A 283 9.83 -13.34 -32.69
N MET A 284 8.78 -12.55 -32.89
CA MET A 284 8.54 -11.75 -34.09
C MET A 284 9.38 -10.46 -34.14
N GLY A 285 10.14 -10.13 -33.10
CA GLY A 285 10.95 -8.92 -33.00
C GLY A 285 10.15 -7.63 -32.77
N ASN A 286 8.88 -7.75 -32.36
CA ASN A 286 7.97 -6.62 -32.10
C ASN A 286 8.01 -6.16 -30.66
N LEU A 287 8.54 -6.98 -29.73
CA LEU A 287 8.51 -6.75 -28.28
C LEU A 287 9.93 -6.66 -27.72
N CYS A 288 10.15 -5.66 -26.87
CA CYS A 288 11.34 -5.53 -26.01
C CYS A 288 10.95 -5.92 -24.57
N VAL A 289 11.73 -6.79 -23.95
CA VAL A 289 11.54 -7.26 -22.57
C VAL A 289 12.58 -6.61 -21.67
N PHE A 290 12.15 -5.84 -20.70
CA PHE A 290 13.03 -5.22 -19.72
C PHE A 290 13.42 -6.24 -18.65
N THR A 291 14.72 -6.50 -18.52
CA THR A 291 15.22 -7.55 -17.63
C THR A 291 15.37 -7.09 -16.18
N ASP A 292 15.58 -5.79 -15.96
CA ASP A 292 15.80 -5.18 -14.64
C ASP A 292 14.89 -3.95 -14.45
N ALA A 293 13.57 -4.22 -14.42
CA ALA A 293 12.56 -3.21 -14.09
C ALA A 293 12.06 -3.41 -12.66
N VAL A 294 12.00 -2.32 -11.90
CA VAL A 294 11.57 -2.32 -10.50
C VAL A 294 10.53 -1.22 -10.24
N SER A 295 9.65 -1.47 -9.30
CA SER A 295 8.82 -0.43 -8.68
C SER A 295 9.50 0.07 -7.41
N PRO A 296 9.58 1.37 -7.16
CA PRO A 296 10.14 1.89 -5.91
C PRO A 296 9.25 1.60 -4.69
N TYR A 297 8.00 1.21 -4.92
CA TYR A 297 7.01 0.90 -3.89
C TYR A 297 6.30 -0.42 -4.16
N ASN A 298 5.89 -1.11 -3.09
CA ASN A 298 5.07 -2.31 -3.15
C ASN A 298 3.62 -2.06 -2.69
N ILE A 299 3.15 -0.83 -2.84
CA ILE A 299 1.79 -0.38 -2.50
C ILE A 299 1.27 0.40 -3.71
N THR A 300 0.13 0.00 -4.24
CA THR A 300 -0.50 0.56 -5.43
C THR A 300 -0.60 2.08 -5.38
N SER A 301 -1.11 2.65 -4.27
CA SER A 301 -1.28 4.10 -4.15
C SER A 301 0.01 4.88 -4.30
N LEU A 302 1.11 4.41 -3.73
CA LEU A 302 2.42 5.07 -3.83
C LEU A 302 3.05 4.85 -5.20
N ALA A 303 3.01 3.61 -5.71
CA ALA A 303 3.53 3.29 -7.03
C ALA A 303 2.83 4.13 -8.10
N MET A 304 1.49 4.17 -8.08
CA MET A 304 0.68 4.95 -9.02
C MET A 304 0.91 6.45 -8.92
N LYS A 305 0.97 7.02 -7.70
CA LYS A 305 1.22 8.46 -7.51
C LYS A 305 2.56 8.87 -8.12
N ASN A 306 3.61 8.07 -7.92
CA ASN A 306 4.93 8.33 -8.49
C ASN A 306 5.01 8.02 -10.00
N MET A 307 4.27 7.03 -10.48
CA MET A 307 4.22 6.69 -11.92
C MET A 307 3.44 7.72 -12.76
N ILE A 308 2.40 8.34 -12.17
CA ILE A 308 1.58 9.34 -12.86
C ILE A 308 2.20 10.74 -12.77
N SER A 309 2.92 11.06 -11.74
CA SER A 309 3.64 12.34 -11.58
C SER A 309 4.91 12.37 -12.42
N THR A 310 5.33 13.54 -12.86
CA THR A 310 6.60 13.77 -13.59
C THR A 310 7.80 13.92 -12.66
N ASN A 311 7.70 13.47 -11.41
CA ASN A 311 8.80 13.50 -10.44
C ASN A 311 9.91 12.50 -10.78
N SER A 312 11.06 12.66 -10.13
CA SER A 312 12.16 11.71 -10.15
C SER A 312 12.62 11.41 -8.72
N ILE A 313 12.37 10.19 -8.26
CA ILE A 313 12.78 9.75 -6.92
C ILE A 313 14.31 9.80 -6.78
N SER A 314 15.04 9.43 -7.84
CA SER A 314 16.52 9.47 -7.84
C SER A 314 17.09 10.87 -7.67
N LYS A 315 16.33 11.92 -8.00
CA LYS A 315 16.67 13.33 -7.74
C LYS A 315 16.18 13.85 -6.39
N GLY A 316 15.48 13.02 -5.61
CA GLY A 316 14.89 13.40 -4.32
C GLY A 316 13.62 14.23 -4.45
N GLU A 317 12.96 14.22 -5.61
CA GLU A 317 11.71 14.94 -5.85
C GLU A 317 10.53 14.15 -5.30
N ALA A 318 9.60 14.85 -4.63
CA ALA A 318 8.37 14.23 -4.16
C ALA A 318 7.31 14.20 -5.27
N TRP A 319 6.50 13.15 -5.31
CA TRP A 319 5.47 12.94 -6.33
C TRP A 319 4.49 14.13 -6.46
N TYR A 320 4.21 14.82 -5.36
CA TYR A 320 3.26 15.94 -5.33
C TYR A 320 3.86 17.29 -5.77
N GLU A 321 5.17 17.38 -5.92
CA GLU A 321 5.85 18.61 -6.34
C GLU A 321 5.77 18.85 -7.84
N ASN A 322 5.43 17.81 -8.60
CA ASN A 322 5.38 17.82 -10.06
C ASN A 322 3.97 17.55 -10.58
N PRO A 323 3.63 17.98 -11.81
CA PRO A 323 2.32 17.74 -12.41
C PRO A 323 2.15 16.28 -12.86
N ALA A 324 0.90 15.86 -13.06
CA ALA A 324 0.58 14.59 -13.68
C ALA A 324 0.96 14.60 -15.18
N PHE A 325 1.71 13.58 -15.65
CA PHE A 325 2.20 13.52 -17.03
C PHE A 325 1.10 13.56 -18.10
N PRO A 326 -0.14 13.05 -17.89
CA PRO A 326 -1.18 13.13 -18.90
C PRO A 326 -1.56 14.57 -19.28
N ILE A 327 -1.35 15.53 -18.37
CA ILE A 327 -1.58 16.95 -18.65
C ILE A 327 -0.57 17.47 -19.68
N ILE A 328 0.68 17.03 -19.60
CA ILE A 328 1.73 17.39 -20.56
C ILE A 328 1.37 16.86 -21.96
N PHE A 329 0.87 15.62 -22.07
CA PHE A 329 0.35 15.07 -23.32
C PHE A 329 -0.82 15.90 -23.89
N LYS A 330 -1.76 16.32 -23.03
CA LYS A 330 -2.85 17.20 -23.49
C LYS A 330 -2.35 18.55 -24.01
N ASN A 331 -1.37 19.14 -23.31
CA ASN A 331 -0.76 20.40 -23.73
C ASN A 331 -0.05 20.27 -25.09
N ALA A 332 0.47 19.07 -25.39
CA ALA A 332 1.06 18.72 -26.68
C ALA A 332 0.01 18.29 -27.76
N GLY A 333 -1.28 18.42 -27.48
CA GLY A 333 -2.36 18.14 -28.43
C GLY A 333 -2.85 16.69 -28.48
N PHE A 334 -2.38 15.82 -27.59
CA PHE A 334 -2.88 14.45 -27.51
C PHE A 334 -4.25 14.38 -26.86
N ARG A 335 -5.10 13.50 -27.38
CA ARG A 335 -6.32 13.08 -26.70
C ARG A 335 -5.95 12.03 -25.65
N VAL A 336 -6.21 12.32 -24.37
CA VAL A 336 -5.89 11.43 -23.25
C VAL A 336 -7.12 10.63 -22.86
N LEU A 337 -7.01 9.30 -22.95
CA LEU A 337 -8.07 8.33 -22.67
C LEU A 337 -7.63 7.46 -21.49
N PHE A 338 -8.43 7.44 -20.40
CA PHE A 338 -8.10 6.68 -19.18
C PHE A 338 -9.19 5.66 -18.87
N TRP A 339 -8.86 4.38 -18.95
CA TRP A 339 -9.74 3.26 -18.61
C TRP A 339 -9.19 2.52 -17.39
N ASP A 340 -9.90 2.62 -16.28
CA ASP A 340 -9.48 2.16 -14.97
C ASP A 340 -10.45 1.13 -14.40
N ASN A 341 -9.97 -0.11 -14.16
CA ASN A 341 -10.76 -1.19 -13.57
C ASN A 341 -10.67 -1.22 -12.03
N GLN A 342 -9.80 -0.38 -11.45
CA GLN A 342 -9.66 -0.18 -10.01
C GLN A 342 -10.27 1.14 -9.52
N LYS A 343 -11.07 1.79 -10.40
CA LYS A 343 -11.72 3.05 -10.06
C LYS A 343 -12.47 2.93 -8.74
N PRO A 344 -12.21 3.83 -7.77
CA PRO A 344 -12.93 3.83 -6.51
C PRO A 344 -14.43 4.04 -6.73
N SER A 345 -15.26 3.43 -5.88
CA SER A 345 -16.69 3.74 -5.86
C SER A 345 -16.91 5.22 -5.52
N ALA A 346 -18.03 5.79 -5.95
CA ALA A 346 -18.35 7.20 -5.72
C ALA A 346 -18.25 7.62 -4.24
N ASP A 347 -18.44 6.66 -3.33
CA ASP A 347 -18.41 6.87 -1.89
C ASP A 347 -16.99 6.99 -1.30
N THR A 348 -15.94 6.51 -1.97
CA THR A 348 -14.54 6.57 -1.49
C THR A 348 -13.81 7.83 -1.92
N SER A 349 -14.37 8.63 -2.81
CA SER A 349 -13.84 9.96 -3.21
C SER A 349 -13.93 11.03 -2.12
N PHE A 350 -14.53 10.71 -0.97
CA PHE A 350 -14.61 11.62 0.18
C PHE A 350 -13.27 11.83 0.90
N TYR A 351 -12.29 10.96 0.68
CA TYR A 351 -11.00 11.05 1.36
C TYR A 351 -9.98 11.76 0.49
N ASP A 352 -9.71 13.02 0.80
CA ASP A 352 -8.80 13.90 0.07
C ASP A 352 -7.34 13.40 -0.02
N PHE A 353 -6.97 12.41 0.79
CA PHE A 353 -5.65 11.78 0.81
C PHE A 353 -5.52 10.52 -0.08
N SER A 354 -6.61 10.00 -0.64
CA SER A 354 -6.62 8.74 -1.40
C SER A 354 -6.04 8.89 -2.82
N LEU A 355 -5.61 7.78 -3.42
CA LEU A 355 -5.24 7.72 -4.84
C LEU A 355 -6.43 8.16 -5.72
N GLY A 356 -7.63 7.70 -5.38
CA GLY A 356 -8.85 8.07 -6.10
C GLY A 356 -9.11 9.58 -6.09
N SER A 357 -8.85 10.26 -4.97
CA SER A 357 -9.00 11.73 -4.90
C SER A 357 -7.95 12.48 -5.72
N TYR A 358 -6.79 11.88 -6.01
CA TYR A 358 -5.78 12.43 -6.89
C TYR A 358 -6.15 12.20 -8.37
N LEU A 359 -6.42 10.94 -8.76
CA LEU A 359 -6.70 10.58 -10.16
C LEU A 359 -8.03 11.14 -10.68
N TYR A 360 -9.05 11.24 -9.82
CA TYR A 360 -10.41 11.68 -10.16
C TYR A 360 -10.79 13.01 -9.49
N ASN A 361 -9.81 13.85 -9.15
CA ASN A 361 -10.07 15.13 -8.53
C ASN A 361 -10.96 16.01 -9.42
N PRO A 362 -12.09 16.52 -8.92
CA PRO A 362 -13.02 17.33 -9.72
C PRO A 362 -12.41 18.57 -10.37
N GLN A 363 -11.34 19.13 -9.79
CA GLN A 363 -10.67 20.33 -10.33
C GLN A 363 -9.69 20.00 -11.47
N THR A 364 -9.15 18.77 -11.52
CA THR A 364 -8.12 18.39 -12.49
C THR A 364 -8.56 17.33 -13.48
N ILE A 365 -9.60 16.56 -13.21
CA ILE A 365 -10.02 15.44 -14.05
C ILE A 365 -10.24 15.82 -15.52
N SER A 366 -10.88 16.95 -15.78
CA SER A 366 -11.10 17.47 -17.14
C SER A 366 -9.83 18.08 -17.75
N LEU A 367 -8.86 18.47 -16.93
CA LEU A 367 -7.55 18.94 -17.37
C LEU A 367 -6.64 17.76 -17.70
N THR A 368 -6.79 16.65 -16.98
CA THR A 368 -5.95 15.46 -17.12
C THR A 368 -6.43 14.52 -18.22
N TYR A 369 -7.74 14.21 -18.24
CA TYR A 369 -8.31 13.24 -19.19
C TYR A 369 -9.30 13.90 -20.15
N SER A 370 -9.26 13.48 -21.41
CA SER A 370 -10.25 13.86 -22.42
C SER A 370 -11.50 12.97 -22.34
N GLN A 371 -11.31 11.72 -21.93
CA GLN A 371 -12.37 10.74 -21.70
C GLN A 371 -11.89 9.66 -20.73
N TYR A 372 -12.80 9.12 -19.90
CA TYR A 372 -12.54 8.02 -18.97
C TYR A 372 -13.80 7.18 -18.79
N ASN A 373 -13.63 5.90 -18.33
CA ASN A 373 -14.77 5.04 -18.03
C ASN A 373 -15.49 5.47 -16.75
N HIS A 374 -16.80 5.22 -16.68
CA HIS A 374 -17.62 5.54 -15.50
C HIS A 374 -17.89 4.34 -14.60
N THR A 375 -17.69 3.12 -15.09
CA THR A 375 -17.94 1.87 -14.38
C THR A 375 -16.72 0.96 -14.42
N THR A 376 -16.53 0.16 -13.38
CA THR A 376 -15.57 -0.96 -13.36
C THR A 376 -16.21 -2.24 -13.88
N TYR A 377 -15.39 -3.20 -14.26
CA TYR A 377 -15.82 -4.46 -14.86
C TYR A 377 -15.31 -5.65 -14.03
N PRO A 378 -16.00 -6.80 -14.04
CA PRO A 378 -15.54 -7.99 -13.33
C PRO A 378 -14.17 -8.48 -13.81
N TYR A 379 -13.86 -8.28 -15.09
CA TYR A 379 -12.66 -8.77 -15.75
C TYR A 379 -12.07 -7.73 -16.70
N ASP A 380 -10.75 -7.72 -16.84
CA ASP A 380 -10.01 -6.71 -17.62
C ASP A 380 -10.30 -6.75 -19.13
N HIS A 381 -10.61 -7.92 -19.72
CA HIS A 381 -11.03 -7.97 -21.12
C HIS A 381 -12.34 -7.20 -21.37
N LEU A 382 -13.25 -7.14 -20.39
CA LEU A 382 -14.48 -6.37 -20.49
C LEU A 382 -14.22 -4.87 -20.39
N LEU A 383 -13.23 -4.46 -19.60
CA LEU A 383 -12.74 -3.08 -19.58
C LEU A 383 -12.25 -2.70 -20.98
N PHE A 384 -11.40 -3.52 -21.60
CA PHE A 384 -10.88 -3.25 -22.93
C PHE A 384 -11.99 -3.28 -24.00
N GLN A 385 -12.94 -4.20 -23.93
CA GLN A 385 -14.11 -4.20 -24.80
C GLN A 385 -14.95 -2.92 -24.69
N SER A 386 -15.08 -2.37 -23.47
CA SER A 386 -15.75 -1.08 -23.28
C SER A 386 -14.97 0.07 -23.94
N PHE A 387 -13.64 0.05 -23.84
CA PHE A 387 -12.79 1.01 -24.56
C PHE A 387 -13.04 0.95 -26.07
N VAL A 388 -12.98 -0.22 -26.67
CA VAL A 388 -13.22 -0.41 -28.11
C VAL A 388 -14.59 0.12 -28.54
N ARG A 389 -15.61 -0.02 -27.70
CA ARG A 389 -16.99 0.41 -27.97
C ARG A 389 -17.20 1.92 -27.76
N GLU A 390 -16.54 2.51 -26.77
CA GLU A 390 -16.91 3.83 -26.23
C GLU A 390 -15.85 4.91 -26.47
N ALA A 391 -14.59 4.53 -26.65
CA ALA A 391 -13.49 5.48 -26.79
C ALA A 391 -13.59 6.24 -28.11
N LYS A 392 -13.47 7.56 -28.01
CA LYS A 392 -13.38 8.43 -29.18
C LYS A 392 -11.91 8.75 -29.41
N MET A 393 -11.31 8.05 -30.35
CA MET A 393 -9.92 8.26 -30.78
C MET A 393 -9.79 9.51 -31.66
N ASP A 394 -8.58 10.08 -31.65
CA ASP A 394 -8.17 11.18 -32.52
C ASP A 394 -6.89 10.78 -33.29
N LYS A 395 -6.21 11.71 -33.92
CA LYS A 395 -4.93 11.46 -34.60
C LYS A 395 -3.82 11.17 -33.61
N LEU A 396 -3.75 11.93 -32.53
CA LEU A 396 -2.78 11.78 -31.45
C LEU A 396 -3.49 11.30 -30.18
N ASN A 397 -3.11 10.12 -29.69
CA ASN A 397 -3.77 9.55 -28.52
C ASN A 397 -2.75 9.06 -27.49
N LEU A 398 -3.04 9.34 -26.23
CA LEU A 398 -2.49 8.64 -25.08
C LEU A 398 -3.61 7.79 -24.48
N CYS A 399 -3.48 6.47 -24.56
CA CYS A 399 -4.45 5.55 -23.96
C CYS A 399 -3.82 4.91 -22.71
N ILE A 400 -4.43 5.10 -21.55
CA ILE A 400 -3.98 4.55 -20.29
C ILE A 400 -4.99 3.51 -19.83
N PHE A 401 -4.56 2.26 -19.60
CA PHE A 401 -5.35 1.20 -19.02
C PHE A 401 -4.78 0.85 -17.65
N HIS A 402 -5.59 0.90 -16.61
CA HIS A 402 -5.25 0.44 -15.28
C HIS A 402 -6.06 -0.83 -14.97
N LEU A 403 -5.37 -1.96 -14.98
CA LEU A 403 -5.98 -3.27 -14.91
C LEU A 403 -6.14 -3.73 -13.45
N MET A 404 -7.04 -4.67 -13.23
CA MET A 404 -7.15 -5.41 -11.98
C MET A 404 -6.03 -6.47 -11.84
N GLY A 405 -5.47 -6.89 -12.96
CA GLY A 405 -4.29 -7.75 -13.05
C GLY A 405 -4.39 -9.00 -12.17
N GLN A 406 -3.34 -9.24 -11.38
CA GLN A 406 -3.22 -10.35 -10.45
C GLN A 406 -3.52 -9.94 -8.98
N HIS A 407 -4.22 -8.83 -8.75
CA HIS A 407 -4.60 -8.38 -7.42
C HIS A 407 -5.10 -9.52 -6.53
N SER A 408 -4.95 -9.41 -5.22
CA SER A 408 -5.25 -10.45 -4.23
C SER A 408 -6.52 -11.26 -4.54
N ALA A 409 -6.56 -12.54 -4.19
CA ALA A 409 -7.55 -13.53 -4.64
C ALA A 409 -7.50 -13.76 -6.16
N ALA A 410 -6.31 -14.11 -6.69
CA ALA A 410 -6.02 -14.28 -8.11
C ALA A 410 -7.04 -15.17 -8.86
N GLY A 411 -7.60 -16.19 -8.19
CA GLY A 411 -8.66 -17.04 -8.75
C GLY A 411 -9.94 -16.29 -9.13
N MET A 412 -10.12 -15.05 -8.68
CA MET A 412 -11.24 -14.19 -9.04
C MET A 412 -10.92 -13.18 -10.16
N ARG A 413 -9.69 -13.19 -10.67
CA ARG A 413 -9.22 -12.19 -11.65
C ARG A 413 -9.46 -12.59 -13.09
N PHE A 414 -9.85 -13.84 -13.36
CA PHE A 414 -10.14 -14.35 -14.69
C PHE A 414 -11.47 -15.10 -14.73
N PRO A 415 -12.16 -15.21 -15.89
CA PRO A 415 -13.34 -16.01 -16.03
C PRO A 415 -13.02 -17.51 -15.89
N HIS A 416 -13.82 -18.26 -15.14
CA HIS A 416 -13.65 -19.72 -14.96
C HIS A 416 -14.11 -20.52 -16.20
N GLU A 417 -13.70 -20.06 -17.37
CA GLU A 417 -13.91 -20.74 -18.64
C GLU A 417 -12.69 -21.60 -18.99
N LYS A 418 -12.90 -22.74 -19.64
CA LYS A 418 -11.81 -23.68 -20.03
C LYS A 418 -10.62 -23.01 -20.71
N ARG A 419 -10.86 -21.97 -21.50
CA ARG A 419 -9.81 -21.24 -22.24
C ARG A 419 -8.84 -20.47 -21.33
N TYR A 420 -9.22 -20.17 -20.09
CA TYR A 420 -8.41 -19.45 -19.12
C TYR A 420 -7.87 -20.32 -18.00
N LEU A 421 -8.48 -21.53 -17.80
CA LEU A 421 -8.05 -22.53 -16.83
C LEU A 421 -7.01 -23.46 -17.47
N GLN A 422 -5.77 -23.02 -17.56
CA GLN A 422 -4.68 -23.77 -18.19
C GLN A 422 -3.89 -24.57 -17.16
N PHE A 423 -3.78 -24.07 -15.93
CA PHE A 423 -2.95 -24.67 -14.89
C PHE A 423 -3.82 -25.14 -13.72
N HIS A 424 -3.46 -26.30 -13.19
CA HIS A 424 -4.16 -26.97 -12.10
C HIS A 424 -3.18 -27.33 -10.98
N LEU A 425 -3.69 -27.71 -9.82
CA LEU A 425 -2.94 -28.13 -8.64
C LEU A 425 -1.81 -29.12 -8.97
N GLN A 426 -2.04 -30.07 -9.91
CA GLN A 426 -1.09 -31.12 -10.30
C GLN A 426 0.09 -30.58 -11.10
N ASP A 427 -0.02 -29.42 -11.72
CA ASP A 427 1.03 -28.81 -12.52
C ASP A 427 2.08 -28.12 -11.63
N ILE A 428 1.70 -27.77 -10.40
CA ILE A 428 2.58 -27.10 -9.42
C ILE A 428 3.45 -28.15 -8.71
N LYS A 429 4.70 -28.25 -9.14
CA LYS A 429 5.68 -29.25 -8.66
C LYS A 429 6.41 -28.79 -7.37
N ARG A 430 5.66 -28.35 -6.35
CA ARG A 430 6.16 -27.85 -5.08
C ARG A 430 5.69 -28.79 -3.94
N SER A 431 6.52 -29.78 -3.59
CA SER A 431 6.22 -30.78 -2.53
C SER A 431 6.32 -30.22 -1.12
N ASP A 432 6.95 -29.08 -0.95
CA ASP A 432 7.07 -28.33 0.30
C ASP A 432 5.77 -27.57 0.68
N LEU A 433 4.86 -27.38 -0.30
CA LEU A 433 3.63 -26.64 -0.13
C LEU A 433 2.42 -27.57 0.05
N ASN A 434 1.44 -27.12 0.86
CA ASN A 434 0.17 -27.83 1.01
C ASN A 434 -0.73 -27.67 -0.24
N GLU A 435 -1.87 -28.34 -0.27
CA GLU A 435 -2.79 -28.32 -1.43
C GLU A 435 -3.35 -26.93 -1.70
N GLN A 436 -3.72 -26.18 -0.66
CA GLN A 436 -4.27 -24.83 -0.83
C GLN A 436 -3.22 -23.87 -1.40
N GLU A 437 -1.98 -23.91 -0.90
CA GLU A 437 -0.88 -23.07 -1.38
C GLU A 437 -0.55 -23.37 -2.85
N ARG A 438 -0.57 -24.64 -3.25
CA ARG A 438 -0.40 -25.03 -4.67
C ARG A 438 -1.59 -24.61 -5.53
N GLN A 439 -2.81 -24.64 -5.00
CA GLN A 439 -3.99 -24.12 -5.70
C GLN A 439 -3.90 -22.61 -5.89
N ASP A 440 -3.48 -21.87 -4.87
CA ASP A 440 -3.26 -20.42 -4.95
C ASP A 440 -2.24 -20.06 -6.04
N ILE A 441 -1.16 -20.87 -6.18
CA ILE A 441 -0.17 -20.71 -7.28
C ILE A 441 -0.84 -20.97 -8.64
N ALA A 442 -1.60 -22.08 -8.78
CA ALA A 442 -2.27 -22.40 -10.04
C ALA A 442 -3.28 -21.30 -10.43
N ASP A 443 -3.99 -20.75 -9.48
CA ASP A 443 -4.92 -19.62 -9.69
C ASP A 443 -4.16 -18.36 -10.12
N TYR A 444 -3.01 -18.08 -9.51
CA TYR A 444 -2.15 -16.96 -9.88
C TYR A 444 -1.57 -17.12 -11.29
N ASP A 445 -1.12 -18.31 -11.64
CA ASP A 445 -0.59 -18.62 -12.98
C ASP A 445 -1.69 -18.52 -14.04
N ASN A 446 -2.93 -18.92 -13.74
CA ASN A 446 -4.08 -18.72 -14.63
C ASN A 446 -4.43 -17.23 -14.78
N ALA A 447 -4.36 -16.43 -13.71
CA ALA A 447 -4.54 -14.99 -13.79
C ALA A 447 -3.45 -14.33 -14.65
N THR A 448 -2.20 -14.82 -14.55
CA THR A 448 -1.07 -14.37 -15.37
C THR A 448 -1.29 -14.71 -16.86
N TYR A 449 -1.70 -15.93 -17.15
CA TYR A 449 -2.05 -16.38 -18.51
C TYR A 449 -3.21 -15.56 -19.10
N TYR A 450 -4.22 -15.27 -18.29
CA TYR A 450 -5.34 -14.42 -18.70
C TYR A 450 -4.90 -12.97 -18.96
N ASN A 451 -4.01 -12.42 -18.14
CA ASN A 451 -3.47 -11.07 -18.34
C ASN A 451 -2.68 -10.97 -19.65
N ASP A 452 -1.90 -12.01 -20.01
CA ASP A 452 -1.20 -12.12 -21.30
C ASP A 452 -2.18 -12.04 -22.50
N GLN A 453 -3.36 -12.69 -22.39
CA GLN A 453 -4.40 -12.61 -23.42
C GLN A 453 -5.04 -11.21 -23.51
N VAL A 454 -5.22 -10.53 -22.37
CA VAL A 454 -5.74 -9.15 -22.36
C VAL A 454 -4.76 -8.22 -23.07
N ILE A 455 -3.47 -8.31 -22.76
CA ILE A 455 -2.42 -7.52 -23.40
C ILE A 455 -2.38 -7.82 -24.92
N ALA A 456 -2.44 -9.10 -25.31
CA ALA A 456 -2.49 -9.51 -26.71
C ALA A 456 -3.68 -8.89 -27.46
N SER A 457 -4.86 -8.81 -26.81
CA SER A 457 -6.03 -8.19 -27.40
C SER A 457 -5.84 -6.68 -27.65
N VAL A 458 -5.13 -5.99 -26.75
CA VAL A 458 -4.76 -4.58 -26.93
C VAL A 458 -3.77 -4.44 -28.09
N ILE A 459 -2.74 -5.29 -28.14
CA ILE A 459 -1.76 -5.32 -29.22
C ILE A 459 -2.46 -5.53 -30.58
N ASP A 460 -3.36 -6.50 -30.68
CA ASP A 460 -4.06 -6.80 -31.92
C ASP A 460 -4.93 -5.64 -32.42
N TYR A 461 -5.58 -4.90 -31.52
CA TYR A 461 -6.36 -3.72 -31.86
C TYR A 461 -5.51 -2.58 -32.46
N PHE A 462 -4.32 -2.37 -31.91
CA PHE A 462 -3.42 -1.29 -32.35
C PHE A 462 -2.41 -1.72 -33.42
N ARG A 463 -2.35 -2.98 -33.79
CA ARG A 463 -1.32 -3.59 -34.66
C ARG A 463 -1.15 -2.90 -36.01
N SER A 464 -2.24 -2.50 -36.65
CA SER A 464 -2.25 -1.87 -37.98
C SER A 464 -2.09 -0.35 -37.96
N GLN A 465 -1.93 0.25 -36.77
CA GLN A 465 -1.83 1.69 -36.56
C GLN A 465 -0.39 2.08 -36.20
N ASN A 466 -0.02 3.36 -36.32
CA ASN A 466 1.23 3.88 -35.79
C ASN A 466 1.14 3.90 -34.24
N SER A 467 1.67 2.87 -33.60
CA SER A 467 1.40 2.62 -32.18
C SER A 467 2.60 2.05 -31.43
N VAL A 468 2.77 2.50 -30.20
CA VAL A 468 3.69 1.93 -29.21
C VAL A 468 2.92 1.63 -27.93
N ILE A 469 3.15 0.43 -27.35
CA ILE A 469 2.49 -0.05 -26.14
C ILE A 469 3.54 -0.33 -25.08
N VAL A 470 3.41 0.30 -23.95
CA VAL A 470 4.19 0.03 -22.73
C VAL A 470 3.29 -0.71 -21.75
N TYR A 471 3.71 -1.91 -21.34
CA TYR A 471 3.11 -2.64 -20.24
C TYR A 471 4.10 -2.76 -19.08
N LEU A 472 3.65 -2.51 -17.86
CA LEU A 472 4.36 -2.82 -16.64
C LEU A 472 3.36 -3.04 -15.51
N SER A 473 3.80 -3.73 -14.43
CA SER A 473 3.01 -3.77 -13.19
C SER A 473 3.35 -2.58 -12.29
N ASP A 474 2.41 -2.21 -11.46
CA ASP A 474 2.62 -1.21 -10.41
C ASP A 474 3.61 -1.67 -9.34
N HIS A 475 3.54 -2.94 -8.94
CA HIS A 475 4.50 -3.64 -8.06
C HIS A 475 4.43 -5.16 -8.26
N GLY A 476 5.36 -5.86 -7.62
CA GLY A 476 5.36 -7.32 -7.55
C GLY A 476 4.52 -7.87 -6.40
N GLU A 477 4.52 -9.19 -6.27
CA GLU A 477 3.78 -9.95 -5.25
C GLU A 477 4.58 -11.22 -4.88
N GLU A 478 4.67 -11.62 -3.61
CA GLU A 478 5.13 -12.96 -3.24
C GLU A 478 4.01 -13.98 -3.47
N VAL A 479 4.36 -15.13 -4.06
CA VAL A 479 3.41 -16.21 -4.36
C VAL A 479 4.04 -17.53 -3.92
N TYR A 480 4.31 -17.67 -2.62
CA TYR A 480 4.98 -18.83 -2.01
C TYR A 480 6.39 -19.12 -2.57
N ASP A 481 7.08 -18.10 -3.10
CA ASP A 481 8.36 -18.28 -3.81
C ASP A 481 9.48 -18.85 -2.93
N TYR A 482 9.54 -18.42 -1.67
CA TYR A 482 10.59 -18.83 -0.73
C TYR A 482 10.11 -19.08 0.70
N ARG A 483 8.85 -18.83 1.00
CA ARG A 483 8.19 -19.05 2.30
C ARG A 483 6.70 -19.32 2.11
N HIS A 484 6.04 -19.81 3.16
CA HIS A 484 4.58 -20.05 3.19
C HIS A 484 3.81 -18.73 3.30
N PHE A 485 3.93 -17.87 2.29
CA PHE A 485 3.31 -16.56 2.27
C PHE A 485 2.95 -16.14 0.83
N ILE A 486 1.76 -15.57 0.68
CA ILE A 486 1.31 -14.88 -0.52
C ILE A 486 0.87 -13.49 -0.14
N GLY A 487 1.32 -12.48 -0.88
CA GLY A 487 1.03 -11.09 -0.61
C GLY A 487 2.28 -10.22 -0.52
N ARG A 488 2.15 -9.10 0.16
CA ARG A 488 3.21 -8.10 0.36
C ARG A 488 3.40 -7.80 1.83
N THR A 489 4.63 -7.56 2.24
CA THR A 489 4.96 -7.14 3.60
C THR A 489 5.23 -5.65 3.64
N LEU A 490 4.73 -5.00 4.69
CA LEU A 490 4.96 -3.58 4.94
C LEU A 490 6.15 -3.34 5.89
N GLU A 491 7.02 -4.36 6.05
CA GLU A 491 8.19 -4.30 6.94
C GLU A 491 9.27 -3.37 6.39
N GLN A 492 9.95 -2.65 7.29
CA GLN A 492 11.08 -1.77 6.93
C GLN A 492 12.31 -2.56 6.48
N ASN A 493 12.66 -3.62 7.22
CA ASN A 493 13.81 -4.46 6.93
C ASN A 493 13.35 -5.69 6.15
N LYS A 494 13.10 -5.49 4.86
CA LYS A 494 12.73 -6.58 3.97
C LYS A 494 13.94 -7.47 3.70
N SER A 495 13.71 -8.78 3.72
CA SER A 495 14.71 -9.72 3.23
C SER A 495 15.00 -9.44 1.74
N LYS A 496 16.19 -9.81 1.26
CA LYS A 496 16.53 -9.71 -0.16
C LYS A 496 15.49 -10.38 -1.07
N ASN A 497 14.91 -11.50 -0.60
CA ASN A 497 13.87 -12.19 -1.33
C ASN A 497 12.56 -11.40 -1.36
N ALA A 498 12.14 -10.80 -0.22
CA ALA A 498 10.94 -9.95 -0.20
C ALA A 498 11.09 -8.75 -1.15
N VAL A 499 12.27 -8.11 -1.18
CA VAL A 499 12.56 -7.05 -2.15
C VAL A 499 12.44 -7.60 -3.56
N LYS A 500 13.11 -8.72 -3.86
CA LYS A 500 13.08 -9.34 -5.19
C LYS A 500 11.66 -9.57 -5.70
N TYR A 501 10.80 -10.23 -4.93
CA TYR A 501 9.48 -10.63 -5.40
C TYR A 501 8.42 -9.53 -5.32
N GLN A 502 8.57 -8.56 -4.40
CA GLN A 502 7.58 -7.50 -4.22
C GLN A 502 7.89 -6.21 -4.99
N TYR A 503 9.13 -6.04 -5.48
CA TYR A 503 9.55 -4.81 -6.17
C TYR A 503 10.02 -5.04 -7.61
N ASP A 504 10.57 -6.22 -7.96
CA ASP A 504 10.85 -6.54 -9.35
C ASP A 504 9.53 -6.74 -10.10
N ILE A 505 9.36 -6.03 -11.21
CA ILE A 505 8.14 -6.03 -12.00
C ILE A 505 8.39 -6.49 -13.44
N PRO A 506 7.41 -7.14 -14.08
CA PRO A 506 7.46 -7.32 -15.52
C PRO A 506 7.25 -5.97 -16.21
N MET A 507 8.06 -5.73 -17.25
CA MET A 507 7.93 -4.58 -18.13
C MET A 507 8.28 -4.98 -19.55
N VAL A 508 7.40 -4.65 -20.49
CA VAL A 508 7.61 -4.88 -21.92
C VAL A 508 7.15 -3.69 -22.74
N ILE A 509 7.82 -3.47 -23.89
CA ILE A 509 7.42 -2.44 -24.85
C ILE A 509 7.23 -3.10 -26.20
N TRP A 510 6.02 -2.96 -26.75
CA TRP A 510 5.66 -3.44 -28.08
C TRP A 510 5.56 -2.28 -29.07
N PHE A 511 6.00 -2.54 -30.32
CA PHE A 511 5.97 -1.59 -31.42
C PHE A 511 5.23 -2.16 -32.62
N SER A 512 4.33 -1.38 -33.21
CA SER A 512 3.76 -1.70 -34.51
C SER A 512 4.80 -1.61 -35.63
N GLU A 513 4.56 -2.27 -36.75
CA GLU A 513 5.45 -2.17 -37.93
C GLU A 513 5.59 -0.73 -38.41
N GLN A 514 4.51 0.04 -38.36
CA GLN A 514 4.54 1.45 -38.74
C GLN A 514 5.40 2.27 -37.80
N TYR A 515 5.27 2.08 -36.48
CA TYR A 515 6.11 2.77 -35.50
C TYR A 515 7.60 2.44 -35.68
N LYS A 516 7.93 1.17 -35.88
CA LYS A 516 9.32 0.73 -36.12
C LYS A 516 9.93 1.39 -37.36
N LYS A 517 9.12 1.54 -38.42
CA LYS A 517 9.55 2.19 -39.65
C LYS A 517 9.76 3.70 -39.46
N ASN A 518 8.87 4.37 -38.72
CA ASN A 518 8.93 5.80 -38.52
C ASN A 518 10.02 6.23 -37.52
N HIS A 519 10.25 5.39 -36.47
CA HIS A 519 11.13 5.72 -35.34
C HIS A 519 12.22 4.64 -35.07
N PRO A 520 13.04 4.27 -36.07
CA PRO A 520 14.03 3.20 -35.91
C PRO A 520 15.05 3.50 -34.80
N ASP A 521 15.43 4.77 -34.64
CA ASP A 521 16.41 5.18 -33.63
C ASP A 521 15.83 5.06 -32.22
N ILE A 522 14.56 5.42 -31.99
CA ILE A 522 13.87 5.24 -30.70
C ILE A 522 13.76 3.76 -30.37
N VAL A 523 13.35 2.95 -31.36
CA VAL A 523 13.24 1.49 -31.17
C VAL A 523 14.58 0.87 -30.77
N ASN A 524 15.68 1.29 -31.43
CA ASN A 524 17.02 0.82 -31.10
C ASN A 524 17.48 1.29 -29.72
N ALA A 525 17.19 2.54 -29.35
CA ALA A 525 17.47 3.07 -28.02
C ALA A 525 16.71 2.28 -26.93
N VAL A 526 15.42 1.96 -27.13
CA VAL A 526 14.63 1.14 -26.22
C VAL A 526 15.18 -0.29 -26.11
N ARG A 527 15.58 -0.90 -27.22
CA ARG A 527 16.23 -2.23 -27.20
C ARG A 527 17.50 -2.26 -26.35
N HIS A 528 18.29 -1.19 -26.41
CA HIS A 528 19.48 -1.05 -25.58
C HIS A 528 19.08 -0.81 -24.11
N ALA A 529 18.14 0.09 -23.85
CA ALA A 529 17.67 0.40 -22.49
C ALA A 529 17.02 -0.80 -21.78
N ALA A 530 16.45 -1.75 -22.52
CA ALA A 530 15.78 -2.93 -21.97
C ALA A 530 16.72 -3.85 -21.14
N THR A 531 18.04 -3.69 -21.30
CA THR A 531 19.06 -4.42 -20.52
C THR A 531 19.60 -3.63 -19.32
N LEU A 532 19.16 -2.39 -19.15
CA LEU A 532 19.57 -1.50 -18.07
C LEU A 532 18.53 -1.50 -16.94
N HIS A 533 18.98 -1.02 -15.76
CA HIS A 533 18.07 -0.79 -14.63
C HIS A 533 17.04 0.28 -14.94
N PHE A 534 15.77 0.00 -14.65
CA PHE A 534 14.66 0.92 -14.85
C PHE A 534 13.74 0.96 -13.64
N GLU A 535 13.49 2.16 -13.11
CA GLU A 535 12.51 2.39 -12.04
C GLU A 535 11.21 2.96 -12.62
N SER A 536 10.06 2.48 -12.14
CA SER A 536 8.74 2.81 -12.72
C SER A 536 8.32 4.27 -12.57
N ASP A 537 8.94 5.06 -11.68
CA ASP A 537 8.75 6.51 -11.62
C ASP A 537 9.30 7.25 -12.86
N ASN A 538 10.15 6.59 -13.66
CA ASN A 538 10.64 7.14 -14.93
C ASN A 538 9.70 6.89 -16.13
N ILE A 539 8.53 6.30 -15.93
CA ILE A 539 7.51 6.09 -16.99
C ILE A 539 7.14 7.40 -17.71
N PRO A 540 6.90 8.53 -17.04
CA PRO A 540 6.59 9.78 -17.75
C PRO A 540 7.66 10.18 -18.76
N LEU A 541 8.94 10.10 -18.37
CA LEU A 541 10.07 10.45 -19.24
C LEU A 541 10.21 9.48 -20.42
N LEU A 542 9.96 8.20 -20.20
CA LEU A 542 9.92 7.20 -21.26
C LEU A 542 8.81 7.50 -22.26
N LEU A 543 7.59 7.77 -21.78
CA LEU A 543 6.43 8.07 -22.64
C LEU A 543 6.64 9.37 -23.44
N PHE A 544 7.23 10.41 -22.85
CA PHE A 544 7.63 11.61 -23.58
C PHE A 544 8.61 11.31 -24.69
N SER A 545 9.63 10.49 -24.41
CA SER A 545 10.61 10.08 -25.41
C SER A 545 9.97 9.27 -26.54
N LEU A 546 9.05 8.34 -26.22
CA LEU A 546 8.32 7.54 -27.21
C LEU A 546 7.36 8.40 -28.06
N ALA A 547 6.80 9.46 -27.50
CA ALA A 547 5.92 10.39 -28.16
C ALA A 547 6.66 11.54 -28.85
N GLN A 548 7.94 11.75 -28.59
CA GLN A 548 8.72 12.90 -29.04
C GLN A 548 8.19 14.25 -28.51
N ILE A 549 7.75 14.26 -27.25
CA ILE A 549 7.31 15.46 -26.51
C ILE A 549 8.48 16.05 -25.75
#